data_217c955868dfbd0799ee30edb81297b5
#
_entry.id   217c955868dfbd0799ee30edb81297b5
#
_cell.length_a   1.000
_cell.length_b   1.000
_cell.length_c   1.000
_cell.angle_alpha   90.00
_cell.angle_beta   90.00
_cell.angle_gamma   90.00
#
_symmetry.space_group_name_H-M   'P 1'
#
loop_
_entity.id
_entity.type
_entity.pdbx_description
1 polymer ?
#
loop_
_entity_poly.entity_id
_entity_poly.type
_entity_poly.pdbx_seq_one_letter_code
_entity_poly.pdbx_strand_id
1 'polypeptide(L)'
;SYDAAAAWARDKFEQFGLVNAALEAWGEFGYGWENRYISAHMVAPRYQPLIAYAVPGTRSTEGPVKGTPVLVQVDTIMKRTDLDPYRGRLAGRLVLTHVPRELEPNYQPQAVRLSDKELEEMARPDDGHSRALDDGEAGSKLSREESLAWSELETFFESEGVAAVLSPGMPNVGPMDKGLVTVTGQGPLPLNSLPMLPRIVVAAEHYNRIARL
;
A
#
# COMPACT_ATOMS: atom_id res chain seq x y z
N SER A 1 -1.98 -11.04 18.21
CA SER A 1 -2.46 -11.68 16.97
C SER A 1 -3.94 -11.35 16.77
N TYR A 2 -4.43 -11.51 15.57
CA TYR A 2 -5.84 -11.32 15.24
C TYR A 2 -6.74 -12.26 16.07
N ASP A 3 -6.35 -13.51 16.22
CA ASP A 3 -7.08 -14.50 17.02
C ASP A 3 -7.24 -14.07 18.48
N ALA A 4 -6.18 -13.49 19.06
CA ALA A 4 -6.25 -12.98 20.44
C ALA A 4 -7.24 -11.80 20.56
N ALA A 5 -7.31 -10.94 19.57
CA ALA A 5 -8.26 -9.83 19.53
C ALA A 5 -9.71 -10.34 19.36
N ALA A 6 -9.92 -11.32 18.51
CA ALA A 6 -11.23 -11.92 18.28
C ALA A 6 -11.72 -12.65 19.55
N ALA A 7 -10.87 -13.44 20.21
CA ALA A 7 -11.19 -14.09 21.49
C ALA A 7 -11.52 -13.06 22.57
N TRP A 8 -10.72 -11.99 22.68
CA TRP A 8 -11.00 -10.89 23.61
C TRP A 8 -12.36 -10.24 23.35
N ALA A 9 -12.71 -9.99 22.08
CA ALA A 9 -13.99 -9.38 21.71
C ALA A 9 -15.17 -10.29 22.12
N ARG A 10 -15.09 -11.59 21.84
CA ARG A 10 -16.08 -12.58 22.29
C ARG A 10 -16.28 -12.52 23.80
N ASP A 11 -15.19 -12.58 24.56
CA ASP A 11 -15.22 -12.60 26.03
C ASP A 11 -15.80 -11.28 26.57
N LYS A 12 -15.57 -10.15 25.88
CA LYS A 12 -16.17 -8.86 26.24
C LYS A 12 -17.67 -8.82 25.98
N PHE A 13 -18.15 -9.40 24.91
CA PHE A 13 -19.58 -9.50 24.64
C PHE A 13 -20.30 -10.31 25.72
N GLU A 14 -19.72 -11.42 26.16
CA GLU A 14 -20.25 -12.19 27.28
C GLU A 14 -20.26 -11.39 28.60
N GLN A 15 -19.20 -10.65 28.91
CA GLN A 15 -19.13 -9.75 30.06
C GLN A 15 -20.18 -8.63 30.02
N PHE A 16 -20.58 -8.18 28.85
CA PHE A 16 -21.67 -7.20 28.68
C PHE A 16 -23.06 -7.83 28.75
N GLY A 17 -23.15 -9.14 29.00
CA GLY A 17 -24.43 -9.85 29.12
C GLY A 17 -25.02 -10.35 27.83
N LEU A 18 -24.29 -10.26 26.71
CA LEU A 18 -24.72 -10.87 25.46
C LEU A 18 -24.58 -12.40 25.56
N VAL A 19 -25.57 -13.11 25.03
CA VAL A 19 -25.58 -14.58 24.99
C VAL A 19 -25.15 -15.09 23.63
N ASN A 20 -24.59 -16.30 23.61
CA ASN A 20 -24.17 -16.98 22.38
C ASN A 20 -23.07 -16.24 21.59
N ALA A 21 -22.23 -15.46 22.26
CA ALA A 21 -21.07 -14.89 21.60
C ALA A 21 -20.11 -16.02 21.17
N ALA A 22 -19.86 -16.14 19.88
CA ALA A 22 -19.02 -17.19 19.33
C ALA A 22 -18.09 -16.65 18.23
N LEU A 23 -16.95 -17.32 18.06
CA LEU A 23 -16.12 -17.13 16.88
C LEU A 23 -16.60 -18.12 15.81
N GLU A 24 -17.05 -17.60 14.69
CA GLU A 24 -17.58 -18.40 13.60
C GLU A 24 -16.66 -18.35 12.40
N ALA A 25 -16.25 -19.51 11.91
CA ALA A 25 -15.52 -19.61 10.66
C ALA A 25 -16.52 -19.47 9.50
N TRP A 26 -16.40 -18.42 8.69
CA TRP A 26 -17.34 -18.13 7.60
C TRP A 26 -16.74 -18.27 6.20
N GLY A 27 -15.45 -18.58 6.08
CA GLY A 27 -14.83 -18.84 4.79
C GLY A 27 -13.32 -19.04 4.87
N GLU A 28 -12.77 -19.40 3.72
CA GLU A 28 -11.32 -19.48 3.51
C GLU A 28 -10.87 -18.26 2.74
N PHE A 29 -9.82 -17.56 3.20
CA PHE A 29 -9.36 -16.27 2.68
C PHE A 29 -7.97 -16.32 2.06
N GLY A 30 -7.46 -17.50 1.79
CA GLY A 30 -6.14 -17.68 1.20
C GLY A 30 -5.02 -17.76 2.24
N TYR A 31 -3.84 -17.23 1.89
CA TYR A 31 -2.66 -17.34 2.73
C TYR A 31 -2.61 -16.27 3.82
N GLY A 32 -2.23 -16.66 5.02
CA GLY A 32 -1.82 -15.71 6.06
C GLY A 32 -0.50 -15.02 5.70
N TRP A 33 -0.34 -13.79 6.12
CA TRP A 33 0.89 -13.02 5.92
C TRP A 33 1.34 -12.35 7.20
N GLU A 34 2.63 -12.36 7.45
CA GLU A 34 3.25 -11.75 8.62
C GLU A 34 4.53 -11.02 8.20
N ASN A 35 4.67 -9.76 8.59
CA ASN A 35 5.94 -9.06 8.46
C ASN A 35 6.83 -9.39 9.65
N ARG A 36 7.84 -10.22 9.45
CA ARG A 36 8.80 -10.59 10.50
C ARG A 36 9.96 -9.62 10.59
N TYR A 37 10.43 -9.15 9.45
CA TYR A 37 11.58 -8.25 9.37
C TYR A 37 11.60 -7.50 8.05
N ILE A 38 11.92 -6.22 8.11
CA ILE A 38 12.25 -5.40 6.94
C ILE A 38 13.40 -4.47 7.29
N SER A 39 14.35 -4.35 6.37
CA SER A 39 15.44 -3.39 6.45
C SER A 39 15.74 -2.86 5.06
N ALA A 40 15.71 -1.55 4.90
CA ALA A 40 15.96 -0.87 3.64
C ALA A 40 16.98 0.26 3.84
N HIS A 41 17.99 0.31 2.99
CA HIS A 41 19.07 1.29 3.11
C HIS A 41 19.53 1.79 1.74
N MET A 42 19.72 3.07 1.62
CA MET A 42 20.53 3.64 0.56
C MET A 42 22.01 3.56 0.98
N VAL A 43 22.85 2.88 0.20
CA VAL A 43 24.27 2.66 0.55
C VAL A 43 25.22 3.60 -0.19
N ALA A 44 24.77 4.19 -1.29
CA ALA A 44 25.50 5.18 -2.09
C ALA A 44 24.51 6.22 -2.64
N PRO A 45 24.99 7.45 -2.90
CA PRO A 45 26.30 8.03 -2.66
C PRO A 45 26.60 8.28 -1.18
N ARG A 46 25.59 8.23 -0.32
CA ARG A 46 25.69 8.38 1.13
C ARG A 46 24.82 7.33 1.80
N TYR A 47 25.32 6.69 2.85
CA TYR A 47 24.51 5.78 3.65
C TYR A 47 23.34 6.52 4.33
N GLN A 48 22.15 5.95 4.18
CA GLN A 48 20.93 6.42 4.83
C GLN A 48 19.95 5.25 5.05
N PRO A 49 19.53 4.97 6.30
CA PRO A 49 18.40 4.12 6.55
C PRO A 49 17.14 4.70 5.90
N LEU A 50 16.31 3.85 5.31
CA LEU A 50 15.07 4.26 4.67
C LEU A 50 13.88 3.86 5.56
N ILE A 51 12.95 4.77 5.71
CA ILE A 51 11.64 4.44 6.30
C ILE A 51 10.84 3.71 5.23
N ALA A 52 10.54 2.44 5.49
CA ALA A 52 9.88 1.58 4.53
C ALA A 52 9.08 0.47 5.22
N TYR A 53 8.05 -0.03 4.56
CA TYR A 53 7.22 -1.16 4.99
C TYR A 53 7.01 -2.15 3.85
N ALA A 54 6.94 -3.43 4.20
CA ALA A 54 6.55 -4.46 3.25
C ALA A 54 5.05 -4.39 2.97
N VAL A 55 4.68 -4.51 1.72
CA VAL A 55 3.25 -4.58 1.32
C VAL A 55 2.70 -5.95 1.76
N PRO A 56 1.57 -6.00 2.49
CA PRO A 56 0.96 -7.26 2.86
C PRO A 56 0.67 -8.16 1.67
N GLY A 57 0.84 -9.47 1.86
CA GLY A 57 0.62 -10.46 0.81
C GLY A 57 1.78 -10.64 -0.16
N THR A 58 2.89 -9.94 0.02
CA THR A 58 4.09 -10.12 -0.82
C THR A 58 5.05 -11.13 -0.20
N ARG A 59 5.82 -11.81 -1.04
CA ARG A 59 6.84 -12.77 -0.59
C ARG A 59 8.09 -12.05 -0.07
N SER A 60 8.88 -12.78 0.70
CA SER A 60 10.19 -12.30 1.13
C SER A 60 11.18 -12.22 -0.03
N THR A 61 12.21 -11.38 0.13
CA THR A 61 13.44 -11.52 -0.64
C THR A 61 14.22 -12.75 -0.12
N GLU A 62 14.90 -13.47 -1.00
CA GLU A 62 15.74 -14.63 -0.62
C GLU A 62 17.11 -14.18 -0.08
N GLY A 63 17.09 -13.26 0.89
CA GLY A 63 18.28 -12.61 1.43
C GLY A 63 18.39 -11.14 1.03
N PRO A 64 19.53 -10.49 1.35
CA PRO A 64 19.73 -9.08 1.04
C PRO A 64 19.82 -8.84 -0.47
N VAL A 65 19.00 -7.96 -0.99
CA VAL A 65 19.06 -7.50 -2.38
C VAL A 65 19.77 -6.15 -2.43
N LYS A 66 20.75 -6.02 -3.31
CA LYS A 66 21.51 -4.79 -3.51
C LYS A 66 21.65 -4.50 -5.01
N GLY A 67 21.35 -3.26 -5.38
CA GLY A 67 21.51 -2.84 -6.78
C GLY A 67 21.13 -1.38 -6.98
N THR A 68 21.41 -0.86 -8.16
CA THR A 68 20.89 0.45 -8.60
C THR A 68 19.46 0.23 -9.09
N PRO A 69 18.49 0.98 -8.58
CA PRO A 69 17.11 0.85 -9.01
C PRO A 69 16.91 1.33 -10.44
N VAL A 70 15.89 0.79 -11.09
CA VAL A 70 15.43 1.20 -12.43
C VAL A 70 14.06 1.82 -12.30
N LEU A 71 13.88 3.01 -12.83
CA LEU A 71 12.57 3.66 -12.88
C LEU A 71 11.71 3.05 -13.99
N VAL A 72 10.56 2.52 -13.61
CA VAL A 72 9.48 2.12 -14.52
C VAL A 72 8.25 2.95 -14.12
N GLN A 73 7.95 3.97 -14.91
CA GLN A 73 6.86 4.89 -14.59
C GLN A 73 5.50 4.22 -14.89
N VAL A 74 4.97 3.47 -13.90
CA VAL A 74 3.82 2.59 -14.09
C VAL A 74 2.53 3.32 -14.46
N ASP A 75 2.38 4.56 -14.06
CA ASP A 75 1.24 5.43 -14.39
C ASP A 75 1.21 5.88 -15.87
N THR A 76 2.28 5.66 -16.62
CA THR A 76 2.36 5.92 -18.05
C THR A 76 2.24 4.66 -18.92
N ILE A 77 2.16 3.48 -18.30
CA ILE A 77 2.02 2.20 -19.00
C ILE A 77 0.54 1.93 -19.23
N MET A 78 0.09 2.15 -20.47
CA MET A 78 -1.31 1.97 -20.86
C MET A 78 -1.56 0.59 -21.49
N LYS A 79 -0.55 0.02 -22.12
CA LYS A 79 -0.61 -1.25 -22.83
C LYS A 79 0.70 -2.03 -22.70
N ARG A 80 0.62 -3.33 -22.97
CA ARG A 80 1.78 -4.23 -22.84
C ARG A 80 3.00 -3.83 -23.68
N THR A 81 2.79 -3.21 -24.84
CA THR A 81 3.89 -2.74 -25.69
C THR A 81 4.68 -1.60 -25.07
N ASP A 82 4.12 -0.86 -24.13
CA ASP A 82 4.83 0.21 -23.41
C ASP A 82 5.89 -0.34 -22.46
N LEU A 83 5.83 -1.65 -22.18
CA LEU A 83 6.82 -2.39 -21.39
C LEU A 83 8.03 -2.86 -22.24
N ASP A 84 7.97 -2.84 -23.56
CA ASP A 84 9.04 -3.33 -24.43
C ASP A 84 10.41 -2.69 -24.17
N PRO A 85 10.51 -1.37 -23.87
CA PRO A 85 11.80 -0.75 -23.52
C PRO A 85 12.49 -1.33 -22.27
N TYR A 86 11.75 -2.02 -21.42
CA TYR A 86 12.25 -2.59 -20.16
C TYR A 86 12.63 -4.06 -20.27
N ARG A 87 12.25 -4.74 -21.36
CA ARG A 87 12.53 -6.18 -21.56
C ARG A 87 14.01 -6.50 -21.49
N GLY A 88 14.36 -7.55 -20.75
CA GLY A 88 15.73 -8.01 -20.56
C GLY A 88 16.62 -7.08 -19.72
N ARG A 89 16.05 -6.04 -19.11
CA ARG A 89 16.80 -5.01 -18.37
C ARG A 89 16.55 -5.01 -16.86
N LEU A 90 15.58 -5.77 -16.39
CA LEU A 90 15.10 -5.73 -15.00
C LEU A 90 15.55 -6.89 -14.15
N ALA A 91 16.22 -7.89 -14.72
CA ALA A 91 16.67 -9.09 -14.00
C ALA A 91 17.55 -8.74 -12.79
N GLY A 92 17.14 -9.17 -11.59
CA GLY A 92 17.80 -8.89 -10.33
C GLY A 92 17.79 -7.42 -9.90
N ARG A 93 17.03 -6.56 -10.57
CA ARG A 93 16.97 -5.12 -10.26
C ARG A 93 15.91 -4.80 -9.24
N LEU A 94 16.09 -3.67 -8.57
CA LEU A 94 15.07 -2.97 -7.82
C LEU A 94 14.32 -2.05 -8.79
N VAL A 95 12.99 -2.09 -8.79
CA VAL A 95 12.16 -1.22 -9.65
C VAL A 95 11.56 -0.11 -8.82
N LEU A 96 11.71 1.14 -9.28
CA LEU A 96 10.95 2.30 -8.79
C LEU A 96 9.72 2.49 -9.69
N THR A 97 8.56 2.68 -9.09
CA THR A 97 7.29 2.68 -9.84
C THR A 97 6.84 4.06 -10.34
N HIS A 98 7.36 5.13 -9.78
CA HIS A 98 6.93 6.50 -10.08
C HIS A 98 8.11 7.46 -10.14
N VAL A 99 7.94 8.56 -10.86
CA VAL A 99 8.87 9.70 -10.76
C VAL A 99 8.78 10.37 -9.38
N PRO A 100 9.79 11.16 -8.99
CA PRO A 100 9.71 11.95 -7.77
C PRO A 100 8.46 12.82 -7.74
N ARG A 101 7.73 12.80 -6.62
CA ARG A 101 6.54 13.62 -6.41
C ARG A 101 6.90 14.91 -5.69
N GLU A 102 6.19 15.97 -5.99
CA GLU A 102 6.24 17.18 -5.18
C GLU A 102 5.57 16.93 -3.83
N LEU A 103 6.27 17.29 -2.76
CA LEU A 103 5.80 17.15 -1.39
C LEU A 103 5.55 18.54 -0.81
N GLU A 104 4.32 18.83 -0.52
CA GLU A 104 3.94 20.07 0.14
C GLU A 104 3.99 19.90 1.66
N PRO A 105 4.60 20.87 2.41
CA PRO A 105 4.53 20.87 3.85
C PRO A 105 3.08 20.95 4.33
N ASN A 106 2.72 20.12 5.30
CA ASN A 106 1.41 20.18 5.91
C ASN A 106 1.50 20.98 7.22
N TYR A 107 0.87 22.15 7.23
CA TYR A 107 0.78 23.03 8.39
C TYR A 107 -0.57 22.92 9.11
N GLN A 108 -1.46 22.05 8.64
CA GLN A 108 -2.74 21.84 9.28
C GLN A 108 -2.62 20.86 10.46
N PRO A 109 -3.44 21.03 11.51
CA PRO A 109 -3.50 20.06 12.60
C PRO A 109 -3.79 18.65 12.07
N GLN A 110 -3.08 17.65 12.58
CA GLN A 110 -3.29 16.26 12.18
C GLN A 110 -4.59 15.65 12.75
N ALA A 111 -5.19 16.29 13.73
CA ALA A 111 -6.48 15.91 14.28
C ALA A 111 -7.33 17.15 14.48
N VAL A 112 -8.56 17.09 14.02
CA VAL A 112 -9.57 18.15 14.22
C VAL A 112 -10.70 17.56 15.03
N ARG A 113 -11.06 18.24 16.12
CA ARG A 113 -12.26 17.88 16.88
C ARG A 113 -13.47 18.36 16.12
N LEU A 114 -14.40 17.45 15.85
CA LEU A 114 -15.66 17.79 15.23
C LEU A 114 -16.47 18.72 16.15
N SER A 115 -17.09 19.73 15.58
CA SER A 115 -18.03 20.59 16.28
C SER A 115 -19.35 19.86 16.53
N ASP A 116 -20.12 20.33 17.52
CA ASP A 116 -21.42 19.75 17.83
C ASP A 116 -22.35 19.74 16.60
N LYS A 117 -22.29 20.78 15.77
CA LYS A 117 -23.04 20.85 14.50
C LYS A 117 -22.64 19.75 13.52
N GLU A 118 -21.37 19.49 13.34
CA GLU A 118 -20.90 18.40 12.47
C GLU A 118 -21.32 17.03 13.01
N LEU A 119 -21.27 16.85 14.34
CA LEU A 119 -21.74 15.63 14.97
C LEU A 119 -23.26 15.44 14.80
N GLU A 120 -24.06 16.51 14.94
CA GLU A 120 -25.50 16.47 14.67
C GLU A 120 -25.81 16.16 13.21
N GLU A 121 -25.03 16.70 12.28
CA GLU A 121 -25.15 16.40 10.85
C GLU A 121 -24.81 14.95 10.55
N MET A 122 -23.79 14.41 11.18
CA MET A 122 -23.40 12.99 11.03
C MET A 122 -24.40 12.03 11.68
N ALA A 123 -25.10 12.45 12.75
CA ALA A 123 -26.09 11.65 13.43
C ALA A 123 -27.43 11.57 12.69
N ARG A 124 -27.65 12.40 11.66
CA ARG A 124 -28.88 12.31 10.85
C ARG A 124 -28.90 10.99 10.08
N PRO A 125 -30.04 10.30 10.00
CA PRO A 125 -30.17 9.12 9.16
C PRO A 125 -29.73 9.45 7.73
N ASP A 126 -28.96 8.56 7.16
CA ASP A 126 -28.54 8.66 5.77
C ASP A 126 -29.80 8.50 4.89
N ASP A 127 -30.17 9.54 4.15
CA ASP A 127 -31.29 9.54 3.21
C ASP A 127 -30.97 8.82 1.88
N GLY A 128 -29.96 7.95 1.90
CA GLY A 128 -29.50 7.17 0.75
C GLY A 128 -28.59 7.94 -0.22
N HIS A 129 -28.33 9.21 0.07
CA HIS A 129 -27.23 9.95 -0.53
C HIS A 129 -26.04 9.79 0.39
N SER A 130 -25.35 8.64 0.29
CA SER A 130 -24.07 8.48 0.99
C SER A 130 -23.26 9.74 0.68
N ARG A 131 -22.92 10.50 1.72
CA ARG A 131 -21.83 11.43 1.63
C ARG A 131 -20.64 10.56 1.22
N ALA A 132 -20.39 10.50 -0.08
CA ALA A 132 -19.05 10.24 -0.53
C ALA A 132 -18.24 11.25 0.29
N LEU A 133 -17.48 10.77 1.26
CA LEU A 133 -16.38 11.55 1.77
C LEU A 133 -15.74 12.08 0.51
N ASP A 134 -15.61 13.38 0.40
CA ASP A 134 -14.93 14.02 -0.73
C ASP A 134 -13.46 13.64 -0.60
N ASP A 135 -13.20 12.39 -0.92
CA ASP A 135 -11.93 11.71 -0.81
C ASP A 135 -11.03 12.11 -1.95
N GLY A 136 -11.06 13.33 -2.40
CA GLY A 136 -10.09 13.79 -3.41
C GLY A 136 -10.03 12.90 -4.69
N GLU A 137 -11.06 12.03 -4.88
CA GLU A 137 -11.10 11.00 -5.92
C GLU A 137 -11.28 11.55 -7.35
N ALA A 138 -11.57 12.82 -7.50
CA ALA A 138 -11.77 13.39 -8.84
C ALA A 138 -10.53 13.28 -9.74
N GLY A 139 -9.32 13.18 -9.17
CA GLY A 139 -8.07 12.99 -9.92
C GLY A 139 -7.67 11.51 -10.13
N SER A 140 -8.24 10.59 -9.37
CA SER A 140 -7.81 9.18 -9.37
C SER A 140 -8.64 8.28 -10.30
N LYS A 141 -9.89 8.64 -10.59
CA LYS A 141 -10.77 7.76 -11.40
C LYS A 141 -10.43 7.77 -12.88
N LEU A 142 -10.06 8.90 -13.45
CA LEU A 142 -9.73 9.01 -14.88
C LEU A 142 -8.43 8.29 -15.26
N SER A 143 -7.46 8.20 -14.34
CA SER A 143 -6.18 7.55 -14.63
C SER A 143 -6.19 6.03 -14.42
N ARG A 144 -7.18 5.49 -13.72
CA ARG A 144 -7.23 4.07 -13.35
C ARG A 144 -7.89 3.18 -14.41
N GLU A 145 -8.75 3.74 -15.25
CA GLU A 145 -9.43 3.00 -16.32
C GLU A 145 -8.59 2.84 -17.59
N GLU A 146 -7.55 3.65 -17.76
CA GLU A 146 -6.72 3.65 -18.98
C GLU A 146 -5.35 2.97 -18.79
N SER A 147 -4.86 2.81 -17.57
CA SER A 147 -3.54 2.20 -17.32
C SER A 147 -3.61 0.67 -17.28
N LEU A 148 -2.50 0.03 -17.64
CA LEU A 148 -2.36 -1.42 -17.56
C LEU A 148 -2.62 -1.89 -16.12
N ALA A 149 -3.42 -2.95 -15.96
CA ALA A 149 -3.76 -3.48 -14.64
C ALA A 149 -2.49 -3.87 -13.86
N TRP A 150 -2.49 -3.63 -12.54
CA TRP A 150 -1.33 -3.95 -11.70
C TRP A 150 -0.92 -5.42 -11.79
N SER A 151 -1.88 -6.33 -11.91
CA SER A 151 -1.62 -7.78 -12.07
C SER A 151 -0.82 -8.10 -13.34
N GLU A 152 -1.01 -7.34 -14.41
CA GLU A 152 -0.26 -7.52 -15.65
C GLU A 152 1.17 -6.95 -15.53
N LEU A 153 1.32 -5.80 -14.86
CA LEU A 153 2.63 -5.23 -14.51
C LEU A 153 3.41 -6.20 -13.63
N GLU A 154 2.76 -6.78 -12.64
CA GLU A 154 3.38 -7.74 -11.73
C GLU A 154 3.84 -9.01 -12.46
N THR A 155 2.98 -9.55 -13.35
CA THR A 155 3.34 -10.68 -14.21
C THR A 155 4.56 -10.36 -15.08
N PHE A 156 4.62 -9.15 -15.63
CA PHE A 156 5.78 -8.70 -16.39
C PHE A 156 7.03 -8.62 -15.51
N PHE A 157 6.96 -7.99 -14.36
CA PHE A 157 8.11 -7.88 -13.44
C PHE A 157 8.61 -9.24 -12.97
N GLU A 158 7.71 -10.18 -12.72
CA GLU A 158 8.09 -11.56 -12.40
C GLU A 158 8.79 -12.26 -13.56
N SER A 159 8.26 -12.13 -14.78
CA SER A 159 8.88 -12.72 -15.98
C SER A 159 10.26 -12.15 -16.29
N GLU A 160 10.48 -10.88 -15.94
CA GLU A 160 11.79 -10.21 -16.09
C GLU A 160 12.76 -10.51 -14.91
N GLY A 161 12.30 -11.21 -13.87
CA GLY A 161 13.13 -11.54 -12.71
C GLY A 161 13.47 -10.34 -11.82
N VAL A 162 12.54 -9.40 -11.66
CA VAL A 162 12.68 -8.25 -10.75
C VAL A 162 12.87 -8.75 -9.32
N ALA A 163 13.87 -8.21 -8.63
CA ALA A 163 14.17 -8.62 -7.26
C ALA A 163 13.22 -8.04 -6.21
N ALA A 164 12.82 -6.79 -6.36
CA ALA A 164 11.79 -6.15 -5.56
C ALA A 164 11.28 -4.86 -6.22
N VAL A 165 10.05 -4.47 -5.88
CA VAL A 165 9.41 -3.23 -6.32
C VAL A 165 9.30 -2.25 -5.17
N LEU A 166 9.72 -1.01 -5.42
CA LEU A 166 9.66 0.10 -4.49
C LEU A 166 8.63 1.11 -4.98
N SER A 167 7.64 1.38 -4.14
CA SER A 167 6.63 2.41 -4.39
C SER A 167 6.76 3.54 -3.38
N PRO A 168 6.46 4.79 -3.75
CA PRO A 168 6.38 5.87 -2.78
C PRO A 168 5.17 5.66 -1.86
N GLY A 169 5.25 6.12 -0.62
CA GLY A 169 4.09 6.27 0.24
C GLY A 169 3.00 7.07 -0.49
N MET A 170 1.76 6.59 -0.42
CA MET A 170 0.63 7.23 -1.11
C MET A 170 0.25 8.52 -0.40
N PRO A 171 0.31 9.68 -1.06
CA PRO A 171 -0.02 10.96 -0.42
C PRO A 171 -1.53 11.23 -0.29
N ASN A 172 -2.41 10.33 -0.71
CA ASN A 172 -3.81 10.64 -0.97
C ASN A 172 -4.82 9.78 -0.19
N VAL A 173 -4.44 9.18 0.92
CA VAL A 173 -5.40 8.45 1.78
C VAL A 173 -6.01 9.36 2.86
N GLY A 174 -5.88 10.66 2.68
CA GLY A 174 -6.45 11.67 3.57
C GLY A 174 -5.59 12.93 3.62
N PRO A 175 -6.10 14.03 4.17
CA PRO A 175 -5.35 15.29 4.26
C PRO A 175 -4.10 15.20 5.15
N MET A 176 -3.90 14.07 5.84
CA MET A 176 -2.82 13.85 6.80
C MET A 176 -1.62 13.07 6.24
N ASP A 177 -1.73 12.46 5.05
CA ASP A 177 -0.75 11.47 4.58
C ASP A 177 0.28 12.01 3.57
N LYS A 178 0.47 13.32 3.54
CA LYS A 178 1.45 13.94 2.67
C LYS A 178 2.87 13.51 3.09
N GLY A 179 3.42 12.55 2.38
CA GLY A 179 4.78 12.05 2.58
C GLY A 179 4.95 10.93 3.60
N LEU A 180 3.93 10.55 4.34
CA LEU A 180 4.02 9.45 5.30
C LEU A 180 3.99 8.10 4.60
N VAL A 181 4.60 7.10 5.23
CA VAL A 181 4.47 5.70 4.82
C VAL A 181 3.15 5.18 5.35
N THR A 182 2.20 4.98 4.47
CA THR A 182 0.93 4.34 4.82
C THR A 182 0.99 2.87 4.46
N VAL A 183 0.72 2.02 5.44
CA VAL A 183 0.45 0.60 5.20
C VAL A 183 -1.05 0.49 4.93
N THR A 184 -1.42 0.47 3.67
CA THR A 184 -2.79 0.15 3.30
C THR A 184 -3.01 -1.34 3.49
N GLY A 185 -4.00 -1.70 4.31
CA GLY A 185 -4.46 -3.07 4.40
C GLY A 185 -4.92 -3.54 3.03
N GLN A 186 -4.39 -4.66 2.57
CA GLN A 186 -4.97 -5.34 1.41
C GLN A 186 -6.07 -6.26 1.92
N GLY A 187 -7.14 -6.39 1.16
CA GLY A 187 -8.17 -7.38 1.40
C GLY A 187 -7.60 -8.80 1.36
N PRO A 188 -8.40 -9.81 1.71
CA PRO A 188 -7.95 -11.19 1.67
C PRO A 188 -7.43 -11.54 0.27
N LEU A 189 -6.28 -12.22 0.23
CA LEU A 189 -5.76 -12.74 -1.04
C LEU A 189 -6.72 -13.82 -1.55
N PRO A 190 -7.02 -13.86 -2.85
CA PRO A 190 -7.77 -14.97 -3.42
C PRO A 190 -7.08 -16.30 -3.10
N LEU A 191 -7.87 -17.34 -2.80
CA LEU A 191 -7.40 -18.68 -2.40
C LEU A 191 -6.28 -19.25 -3.30
N ASN A 192 -6.33 -18.94 -4.59
CA ASN A 192 -5.41 -19.44 -5.61
C ASN A 192 -4.35 -18.42 -6.04
N SER A 193 -4.26 -17.27 -5.38
CA SER A 193 -3.21 -16.30 -5.71
C SER A 193 -1.88 -16.74 -5.08
N LEU A 194 -0.87 -16.87 -5.90
CA LEU A 194 0.50 -17.02 -5.43
C LEU A 194 0.93 -15.74 -4.71
N PRO A 195 1.83 -15.85 -3.70
CA PRO A 195 2.41 -14.66 -3.10
C PRO A 195 3.04 -13.77 -4.18
N MET A 196 2.68 -12.51 -4.18
CA MET A 196 3.19 -11.51 -5.11
C MET A 196 4.70 -11.28 -4.88
N LEU A 197 5.40 -10.79 -5.91
CA LEU A 197 6.82 -10.46 -5.76
C LEU A 197 7.07 -9.46 -4.61
N PRO A 198 8.31 -9.40 -4.06
CA PRO A 198 8.60 -8.50 -2.95
C PRO A 198 8.30 -7.05 -3.30
N ARG A 199 7.41 -6.41 -2.52
CA ARG A 199 7.03 -5.01 -2.68
C ARG A 199 7.20 -4.27 -1.38
N ILE A 200 7.76 -3.08 -1.46
CA ILE A 200 7.95 -2.19 -0.32
C ILE A 200 7.45 -0.80 -0.63
N VAL A 201 6.81 -0.20 0.35
CA VAL A 201 6.44 1.22 0.33
C VAL A 201 7.53 1.98 1.08
N VAL A 202 8.07 2.99 0.45
CA VAL A 202 9.13 3.85 0.99
C VAL A 202 8.56 5.22 1.28
N ALA A 203 8.93 5.84 2.41
CA ALA A 203 8.54 7.22 2.71
C ALA A 203 8.86 8.13 1.52
N ALA A 204 7.91 8.97 1.15
CA ALA A 204 7.98 9.73 -0.11
C ALA A 204 9.25 10.58 -0.22
N GLU A 205 9.74 11.15 0.88
CA GLU A 205 10.98 11.91 0.94
C GLU A 205 12.20 11.04 0.58
N HIS A 206 12.26 9.84 1.15
CA HIS A 206 13.33 8.88 0.88
C HIS A 206 13.24 8.31 -0.53
N TYR A 207 12.03 8.00 -0.97
CA TYR A 207 11.76 7.55 -2.33
C TYR A 207 12.20 8.60 -3.36
N ASN A 208 11.76 9.84 -3.18
CA ASN A 208 12.11 10.98 -4.06
C ASN A 208 13.62 11.18 -4.15
N ARG A 209 14.33 10.98 -3.03
CA ARG A 209 15.78 11.08 -3.02
C ARG A 209 16.44 10.01 -3.88
N ILE A 210 15.98 8.76 -3.76
CA ILE A 210 16.51 7.65 -4.57
C ILE A 210 16.20 7.87 -6.05
N ALA A 211 14.99 8.30 -6.37
CA ALA A 211 14.54 8.48 -7.74
C ALA A 211 15.20 9.68 -8.47
N ARG A 212 15.89 10.56 -7.74
CA ARG A 212 16.67 11.68 -8.31
C ARG A 212 18.15 11.37 -8.52
N LEU A 213 18.64 10.23 -8.05
CA LEU A 213 20.02 9.77 -8.20
C LEU A 213 20.20 8.96 -9.48
#